data_37c7eb1ce52a30d780a21d2e82dbe216
#
_entry.id   37c7eb1ce52a30d780a21d2e82dbe216
#
_cell.length_a   1.000
_cell.length_b   1.000
_cell.length_c   1.000
_cell.angle_alpha   90.00
_cell.angle_beta   90.00
_cell.angle_gamma   90.00
#
_symmetry.space_group_name_H-M   'P 1'
#
loop_
_entity.id
_entity.type
_entity.pdbx_description
1 polymer ?
#
loop_
_entity_poly.entity_id
_entity_poly.type
_entity_poly.pdbx_seq_one_letter_code
_entity_poly.pdbx_strand_id
1 'polypeptide(L)'
;ETGDCEVGDKYEGMVHINDATIYFPDMGEIVPIKDELLKTSESNDFVFCMFGINPDLKKFSFTDEQKEKMLSFGDTALVVLDSEEFIRRVNIAAKNAGYQAEFNSVNYYNPNIDGGNMLFSLGAGMWNIAFWKRDSYIYQQEVRFVFRPGAENVDHIELDIGDISDITAIISAEKALSAIVQNEAPIEDE
;
A
#
# COMPACT_ATOMS: atom_id res chain seq x y z
N GLU A 1 8.66 21.16 -20.08
CA GLU A 1 8.35 19.81 -19.57
C GLU A 1 8.47 19.91 -18.07
N THR A 2 7.34 20.16 -17.40
CA THR A 2 7.24 20.13 -15.95
C THR A 2 7.17 18.67 -15.58
N GLY A 3 8.25 18.17 -14.96
CA GLY A 3 8.25 16.84 -14.35
C GLY A 3 7.24 16.83 -13.22
N ASP A 4 6.04 16.40 -13.50
CA ASP A 4 5.04 16.12 -12.49
C ASP A 4 5.58 14.97 -11.63
N CYS A 5 5.97 15.30 -10.42
CA CYS A 5 6.23 14.33 -9.39
C CYS A 5 4.87 13.71 -9.04
N GLU A 6 4.51 12.61 -9.71
CA GLU A 6 3.26 11.90 -9.44
C GLU A 6 3.33 11.27 -8.05
N VAL A 7 2.96 12.04 -7.04
CA VAL A 7 2.89 11.59 -5.64
C VAL A 7 1.80 10.55 -5.45
N GLY A 8 0.83 10.46 -6.37
CA GLY A 8 -0.28 9.51 -6.33
C GLY A 8 -0.48 8.75 -7.65
N ASP A 9 -0.97 7.52 -7.57
CA ASP A 9 -1.43 6.79 -8.75
C ASP A 9 -2.82 7.30 -9.15
N LYS A 10 -2.93 7.97 -10.32
CA LYS A 10 -4.24 8.43 -10.84
C LYS A 10 -5.25 7.30 -11.08
N TYR A 11 -4.81 6.05 -11.06
CA TYR A 11 -5.63 4.86 -11.16
C TYR A 11 -5.82 4.15 -9.80
N GLU A 12 -5.51 4.83 -8.70
CA GLU A 12 -5.75 4.28 -7.36
C GLU A 12 -7.23 3.96 -7.16
N GLY A 13 -7.54 2.78 -6.63
CA GLY A 13 -8.91 2.29 -6.54
C GLY A 13 -9.52 1.83 -7.88
N MET A 14 -8.71 1.71 -8.93
CA MET A 14 -9.11 1.18 -10.23
C MET A 14 -8.23 0.01 -10.64
N VAL A 15 -8.82 -0.96 -11.35
CA VAL A 15 -8.06 -2.03 -12.02
C VAL A 15 -7.91 -1.66 -13.47
N HIS A 16 -6.68 -1.56 -13.91
CA HIS A 16 -6.36 -1.37 -15.32
C HIS A 16 -5.83 -2.67 -15.91
N ILE A 17 -6.50 -3.16 -16.93
CA ILE A 17 -6.16 -4.41 -17.60
C ILE A 17 -5.92 -4.09 -19.07
N ASN A 18 -4.73 -4.40 -19.54
CA ASN A 18 -4.36 -4.33 -20.95
C ASN A 18 -4.38 -5.75 -21.53
N ASP A 19 -5.05 -5.93 -22.68
CA ASP A 19 -5.00 -7.16 -23.48
C ASP A 19 -5.25 -8.48 -22.71
N ALA A 20 -6.17 -8.48 -21.74
CA ALA A 20 -6.60 -9.69 -21.07
C ALA A 20 -7.59 -10.50 -21.94
N THR A 21 -7.62 -11.80 -21.68
CA THR A 21 -8.53 -12.71 -22.38
C THR A 21 -9.32 -13.51 -21.36
N ILE A 22 -10.64 -13.48 -21.46
CA ILE A 22 -11.52 -14.35 -20.66
C ILE A 22 -11.84 -15.58 -21.50
N TYR A 23 -11.55 -16.76 -20.96
CA TYR A 23 -11.93 -18.03 -21.55
C TYR A 23 -13.11 -18.61 -20.79
N PHE A 24 -14.19 -18.92 -21.49
CA PHE A 24 -15.38 -19.58 -20.96
C PHE A 24 -15.36 -21.06 -21.37
N PRO A 25 -14.90 -22.00 -20.50
CA PRO A 25 -14.72 -23.41 -20.85
C PRO A 25 -16.01 -24.07 -21.36
N ASP A 26 -17.15 -23.73 -20.76
CA ASP A 26 -18.46 -24.35 -21.09
C ASP A 26 -19.01 -23.88 -22.44
N MET A 27 -18.56 -22.72 -22.92
CA MET A 27 -19.01 -22.15 -24.20
C MET A 27 -17.93 -22.27 -25.31
N GLY A 28 -16.69 -22.60 -24.94
CA GLY A 28 -15.56 -22.60 -25.85
C GLY A 28 -15.21 -21.23 -26.43
N GLU A 29 -15.73 -20.17 -25.82
CA GLU A 29 -15.53 -18.80 -26.28
C GLU A 29 -14.37 -18.13 -25.59
N ILE A 30 -13.64 -17.31 -26.36
CA ILE A 30 -12.55 -16.44 -25.92
C ILE A 30 -13.00 -14.99 -26.15
N VAL A 31 -13.14 -14.22 -25.09
CA VAL A 31 -13.47 -12.80 -25.17
C VAL A 31 -12.24 -11.96 -24.84
N PRO A 32 -11.67 -11.24 -25.82
CA PRO A 32 -10.57 -10.34 -25.56
C PRO A 32 -11.07 -9.07 -24.84
N ILE A 33 -10.39 -8.69 -23.76
CA ILE A 33 -10.57 -7.41 -23.08
C ILE A 33 -9.41 -6.53 -23.49
N LYS A 34 -9.70 -5.42 -24.17
CA LYS A 34 -8.69 -4.45 -24.60
C LYS A 34 -8.91 -3.15 -23.86
N ASP A 35 -7.86 -2.64 -23.24
CA ASP A 35 -7.81 -1.31 -22.61
C ASP A 35 -9.02 -0.99 -21.71
N GLU A 36 -9.60 -1.97 -21.04
CA GLU A 36 -10.71 -1.71 -20.13
C GLU A 36 -10.22 -1.31 -18.75
N LEU A 37 -10.61 -0.10 -18.37
CA LEU A 37 -10.48 0.39 -17.01
C LEU A 37 -11.68 -0.10 -16.20
N LEU A 38 -11.49 -1.15 -15.42
CA LEU A 38 -12.54 -1.61 -14.51
C LEU A 38 -12.49 -0.79 -13.23
N LYS A 39 -13.40 0.16 -13.09
CA LYS A 39 -13.68 0.78 -11.81
C LYS A 39 -14.47 -0.22 -10.97
N THR A 40 -13.86 -0.81 -9.96
CA THR A 40 -14.62 -1.54 -8.96
C THR A 40 -15.36 -0.54 -8.09
N SER A 41 -16.55 -0.91 -7.65
CA SER A 41 -17.52 -0.12 -6.87
C SER A 41 -16.95 1.11 -6.17
N GLU A 42 -17.66 2.21 -6.21
CA GLU A 42 -17.35 3.42 -5.43
C GLU A 42 -17.22 3.05 -3.94
N SER A 43 -16.04 2.60 -3.54
CA SER A 43 -15.73 2.45 -2.13
C SER A 43 -15.29 3.83 -1.63
N ASN A 44 -15.98 4.35 -0.64
CA ASN A 44 -15.56 5.55 0.07
C ASN A 44 -14.45 5.20 1.09
N ASP A 45 -13.58 4.26 0.76
CA ASP A 45 -12.52 3.84 1.65
C ASP A 45 -11.45 4.93 1.75
N PHE A 46 -10.99 5.19 2.97
CA PHE A 46 -9.85 6.07 3.23
C PHE A 46 -8.59 5.24 3.36
N VAL A 47 -7.49 5.76 2.83
CA VAL A 47 -6.22 5.05 2.79
C VAL A 47 -5.14 5.88 3.47
N PHE A 48 -4.39 5.25 4.38
CA PHE A 48 -3.18 5.81 4.95
C PHE A 48 -2.00 4.93 4.57
N CYS A 49 -1.07 5.49 3.81
CA CYS A 49 0.06 4.77 3.22
C CYS A 49 1.35 5.05 4.00
N MET A 50 2.17 4.02 4.16
CA MET A 50 3.51 4.11 4.72
C MET A 50 4.47 3.26 3.89
N PHE A 51 5.77 3.57 3.96
CA PHE A 51 6.79 2.68 3.45
C PHE A 51 6.99 1.51 4.42
N GLY A 52 6.91 0.27 3.93
CA GLY A 52 7.07 -0.94 4.72
C GLY A 52 8.42 -1.61 4.49
N ILE A 53 9.09 -2.03 5.57
CA ILE A 53 10.26 -2.88 5.50
C ILE A 53 9.82 -4.30 5.85
N ASN A 54 10.08 -5.26 4.94
CA ASN A 54 9.75 -6.65 5.19
C ASN A 54 10.58 -7.20 6.36
N PRO A 55 9.94 -7.66 7.46
CA PRO A 55 10.63 -8.16 8.64
C PRO A 55 11.43 -9.44 8.39
N ASP A 56 11.11 -10.19 7.34
CA ASP A 56 11.83 -11.45 7.01
C ASP A 56 13.19 -11.21 6.34
N LEU A 57 13.47 -9.96 5.94
CA LEU A 57 14.76 -9.63 5.36
C LEU A 57 15.85 -9.59 6.44
N LYS A 58 16.93 -10.33 6.22
CA LYS A 58 18.12 -10.29 7.10
C LYS A 58 18.78 -8.91 7.09
N LYS A 59 18.69 -8.22 5.97
CA LYS A 59 19.24 -6.88 5.78
C LYS A 59 18.41 -6.12 4.76
N PHE A 60 18.10 -4.86 5.07
CA PHE A 60 17.43 -3.93 4.16
C PHE A 60 18.26 -2.66 4.01
N SER A 61 18.35 -2.14 2.81
CA SER A 61 18.86 -0.79 2.51
C SER A 61 18.11 -0.24 1.29
N PHE A 62 17.84 1.06 1.30
CA PHE A 62 17.21 1.72 0.16
C PHE A 62 18.11 1.69 -1.07
N THR A 63 17.53 1.42 -2.23
CA THR A 63 18.21 1.60 -3.53
C THR A 63 18.36 3.07 -3.86
N ASP A 64 19.27 3.41 -4.78
CA ASP A 64 19.46 4.81 -5.19
C ASP A 64 18.19 5.38 -5.85
N GLU A 65 17.47 4.57 -6.63
CA GLU A 65 16.17 4.94 -7.20
C GLU A 65 15.13 5.25 -6.11
N GLN A 66 15.05 4.42 -5.08
CA GLN A 66 14.16 4.67 -3.95
C GLN A 66 14.50 5.97 -3.24
N LYS A 67 15.79 6.21 -2.97
CA LYS A 67 16.24 7.45 -2.32
C LYS A 67 15.86 8.68 -3.12
N GLU A 68 16.14 8.68 -4.42
CA GLU A 68 15.82 9.80 -5.31
C GLU A 68 14.31 10.09 -5.32
N LYS A 69 13.50 9.06 -5.56
CA LYS A 69 12.04 9.21 -5.63
C LYS A 69 11.41 9.55 -4.28
N MET A 70 11.88 8.94 -3.19
CA MET A 70 11.31 9.17 -1.87
C MET A 70 11.64 10.55 -1.31
N LEU A 71 12.78 11.14 -1.67
CA LEU A 71 13.11 12.54 -1.30
C LEU A 71 12.14 13.57 -1.88
N SER A 72 11.42 13.22 -2.97
CA SER A 72 10.39 14.10 -3.52
C SER A 72 9.14 14.23 -2.66
N PHE A 73 8.93 13.33 -1.69
CA PHE A 73 7.79 13.40 -0.76
C PHE A 73 8.00 14.43 0.36
N GLY A 74 9.24 14.79 0.66
CA GLY A 74 9.57 15.78 1.68
C GLY A 74 10.95 15.57 2.29
N ASP A 75 11.34 16.49 3.16
CA ASP A 75 12.63 16.53 3.84
C ASP A 75 12.63 15.87 5.23
N THR A 76 11.47 15.48 5.71
CA THR A 76 11.26 14.92 7.05
C THR A 76 10.58 13.55 6.98
N ALA A 77 11.05 12.63 7.79
CA ALA A 77 10.49 11.30 7.92
C ALA A 77 10.05 11.02 9.35
N LEU A 78 8.86 10.47 9.51
CA LEU A 78 8.41 9.82 10.74
C LEU A 78 8.74 8.33 10.63
N VAL A 79 9.60 7.84 11.51
CA VAL A 79 9.98 6.44 11.57
C VAL A 79 9.23 5.76 12.71
N VAL A 80 8.47 4.73 12.39
CA VAL A 80 7.79 3.88 13.38
C VAL A 80 8.79 2.84 13.88
N LEU A 81 9.09 2.87 15.17
CA LEU A 81 10.06 1.99 15.83
C LEU A 81 9.40 0.72 16.39
N ASP A 82 8.14 0.83 16.81
CA ASP A 82 7.30 -0.30 17.25
C ASP A 82 6.05 -0.37 16.37
N SER A 83 6.12 -1.20 15.34
CA SER A 83 5.03 -1.35 14.37
C SER A 83 3.81 -2.06 14.95
N GLU A 84 3.99 -3.02 15.87
CA GLU A 84 2.87 -3.73 16.49
C GLU A 84 2.02 -2.76 17.33
N GLU A 85 2.68 -1.97 18.16
CA GLU A 85 2.01 -1.01 19.03
C GLU A 85 1.36 0.11 18.20
N PHE A 86 2.02 0.58 17.13
CA PHE A 86 1.43 1.56 16.22
C PHE A 86 0.15 1.04 15.58
N ILE A 87 0.20 -0.17 15.00
CA ILE A 87 -0.97 -0.82 14.38
C ILE A 87 -2.08 -1.01 15.41
N ARG A 88 -1.75 -1.43 16.62
CA ARG A 88 -2.71 -1.61 17.72
C ARG A 88 -3.42 -0.31 18.07
N ARG A 89 -2.68 0.82 18.22
CA ARG A 89 -3.26 2.14 18.54
C ARG A 89 -4.18 2.62 17.43
N VAL A 90 -3.75 2.51 16.16
CA VAL A 90 -4.58 2.88 15.00
C VAL A 90 -5.88 2.06 14.96
N ASN A 91 -5.80 0.75 15.14
CA ASN A 91 -6.99 -0.13 15.14
C ASN A 91 -7.98 0.21 16.27
N ILE A 92 -7.48 0.54 17.47
CA ILE A 92 -8.32 0.96 18.59
C ILE A 92 -9.00 2.29 18.28
N ALA A 93 -8.25 3.27 17.77
CA ALA A 93 -8.79 4.58 17.41
C ALA A 93 -9.86 4.47 16.32
N ALA A 94 -9.59 3.71 15.27
CA ALA A 94 -10.55 3.44 14.20
C ALA A 94 -11.84 2.81 14.73
N LYS A 95 -11.72 1.78 15.55
CA LYS A 95 -12.87 1.11 16.18
C LYS A 95 -13.69 2.07 17.05
N ASN A 96 -13.03 2.91 17.85
CA ASN A 96 -13.69 3.89 18.69
C ASN A 96 -14.41 4.97 17.87
N ALA A 97 -13.87 5.33 16.72
CA ALA A 97 -14.48 6.26 15.77
C ALA A 97 -15.56 5.60 14.87
N GLY A 98 -15.81 4.29 15.01
CA GLY A 98 -16.84 3.57 14.25
C GLY A 98 -16.39 3.10 12.86
N TYR A 99 -15.08 3.11 12.57
CA TYR A 99 -14.52 2.63 11.31
C TYR A 99 -14.06 1.17 11.41
N GLN A 100 -14.20 0.45 10.30
CA GLN A 100 -13.50 -0.82 10.11
C GLN A 100 -12.12 -0.48 9.53
N ALA A 101 -11.06 -1.00 10.14
CA ALA A 101 -9.71 -0.83 9.66
C ALA A 101 -9.11 -2.17 9.25
N GLU A 102 -8.39 -2.18 8.13
CA GLU A 102 -7.61 -3.30 7.63
C GLU A 102 -6.20 -2.81 7.34
N PHE A 103 -5.19 -3.57 7.76
CA PHE A 103 -3.78 -3.26 7.52
C PHE A 103 -3.13 -4.36 6.71
N ASN A 104 -2.50 -4.02 5.58
CA ASN A 104 -1.81 -5.00 4.75
C ASN A 104 -0.74 -4.34 3.87
N SER A 105 0.11 -5.17 3.27
CA SER A 105 1.05 -4.76 2.22
C SER A 105 0.32 -4.57 0.89
N VAL A 106 0.81 -3.66 0.07
CA VAL A 106 0.31 -3.45 -1.28
C VAL A 106 0.84 -4.56 -2.21
N ASN A 107 -0.07 -5.12 -3.00
CA ASN A 107 0.25 -6.04 -4.08
C ASN A 107 0.51 -5.24 -5.35
N TYR A 108 1.70 -5.35 -5.90
CA TYR A 108 2.05 -4.70 -7.15
C TYR A 108 1.76 -5.60 -8.33
N TYR A 109 1.14 -5.06 -9.37
CA TYR A 109 0.75 -5.81 -10.56
C TYR A 109 1.19 -5.11 -11.84
N ASN A 110 1.48 -5.91 -12.86
CA ASN A 110 1.71 -5.42 -14.21
C ASN A 110 0.40 -5.51 -15.01
N PRO A 111 -0.16 -4.37 -15.47
CA PRO A 111 -1.44 -4.37 -16.17
C PRO A 111 -1.43 -5.16 -17.47
N ASN A 112 -0.25 -5.40 -18.08
CA ASN A 112 -0.12 -6.15 -19.31
C ASN A 112 0.00 -7.68 -19.13
N ILE A 113 0.28 -8.14 -17.88
CA ILE A 113 0.58 -9.55 -17.60
C ILE A 113 -0.41 -10.11 -16.57
N ASP A 114 -0.69 -9.35 -15.52
CA ASP A 114 -1.38 -9.86 -14.33
C ASP A 114 -2.90 -9.64 -14.34
N GLY A 115 -3.43 -8.99 -15.37
CA GLY A 115 -4.84 -8.59 -15.44
C GLY A 115 -5.82 -9.74 -15.21
N GLY A 116 -5.52 -10.94 -15.74
CA GLY A 116 -6.34 -12.12 -15.54
C GLY A 116 -6.37 -12.61 -14.09
N ASN A 117 -5.22 -12.63 -13.42
CA ASN A 117 -5.09 -13.03 -12.02
C ASN A 117 -5.83 -12.02 -11.10
N MET A 118 -5.69 -10.74 -11.42
CA MET A 118 -6.35 -9.68 -10.69
C MET A 118 -7.88 -9.75 -10.82
N LEU A 119 -8.42 -9.97 -12.04
CA LEU A 119 -9.84 -10.17 -12.27
C LEU A 119 -10.38 -11.38 -11.48
N PHE A 120 -9.64 -12.48 -11.49
CA PHE A 120 -10.02 -13.67 -10.73
C PHE A 120 -10.06 -13.36 -9.23
N SER A 121 -9.06 -12.67 -8.71
CA SER A 121 -8.98 -12.30 -7.29
C SER A 121 -10.12 -11.37 -6.87
N LEU A 122 -10.49 -10.40 -7.71
CA LEU A 122 -11.61 -9.49 -7.48
C LEU A 122 -12.96 -10.23 -7.54
N GLY A 123 -13.13 -11.13 -8.52
CA GLY A 123 -14.35 -11.93 -8.68
C GLY A 123 -14.58 -12.92 -7.53
N ALA A 124 -13.52 -13.40 -6.92
CA ALA A 124 -13.58 -14.27 -5.75
C ALA A 124 -13.88 -13.53 -4.43
N GLY A 125 -14.01 -12.19 -4.45
CA GLY A 125 -14.28 -11.37 -3.27
C GLY A 125 -13.14 -11.37 -2.24
N MET A 126 -11.95 -11.83 -2.64
CA MET A 126 -10.84 -12.06 -1.72
C MET A 126 -9.97 -10.83 -1.46
N TRP A 127 -10.15 -9.75 -2.25
CA TRP A 127 -9.19 -8.65 -2.21
C TRP A 127 -9.86 -7.27 -2.22
N ASN A 128 -9.42 -6.44 -1.30
CA ASN A 128 -9.73 -5.02 -1.35
C ASN A 128 -8.82 -4.35 -2.38
N ILE A 129 -9.40 -3.73 -3.39
CA ILE A 129 -8.67 -3.05 -4.47
C ILE A 129 -7.71 -1.98 -3.95
N ALA A 130 -7.99 -1.39 -2.79
CA ALA A 130 -7.10 -0.42 -2.16
C ALA A 130 -5.71 -0.97 -1.81
N PHE A 131 -5.54 -2.32 -1.78
CA PHE A 131 -4.24 -2.96 -1.60
C PHE A 131 -3.55 -3.36 -2.91
N TRP A 132 -4.01 -2.82 -4.04
CA TRP A 132 -3.39 -3.08 -5.32
C TRP A 132 -2.85 -1.79 -5.93
N LYS A 133 -1.67 -1.88 -6.57
CA LYS A 133 -1.02 -0.77 -7.26
C LYS A 133 -0.20 -1.28 -8.44
N ARG A 134 -0.03 -0.44 -9.48
CA ARG A 134 0.80 -0.82 -10.61
C ARG A 134 2.26 -0.99 -10.21
N ASP A 135 2.95 -1.93 -10.85
CA ASP A 135 4.36 -2.28 -10.59
C ASP A 135 5.33 -1.11 -10.80
N SER A 136 4.97 -0.11 -11.61
CA SER A 136 5.72 1.13 -11.75
C SER A 136 5.93 1.90 -10.43
N TYR A 137 5.13 1.60 -9.40
CA TYR A 137 5.23 2.18 -8.05
C TYR A 137 5.87 1.25 -7.02
N ILE A 138 6.43 0.11 -7.44
CA ILE A 138 7.01 -0.89 -6.53
C ILE A 138 8.12 -0.33 -5.63
N TYR A 139 8.78 0.75 -6.07
CA TYR A 139 9.80 1.45 -5.29
C TYR A 139 9.25 2.01 -3.97
N GLN A 140 7.92 2.22 -3.86
CA GLN A 140 7.27 2.75 -2.66
C GLN A 140 7.12 1.70 -1.56
N GLN A 141 7.15 0.41 -1.89
CA GLN A 141 7.00 -0.70 -0.92
C GLN A 141 5.92 -0.44 0.12
N GLU A 142 4.73 -0.04 -0.34
CA GLU A 142 3.70 0.45 0.55
C GLU A 142 3.11 -0.64 1.46
N VAL A 143 2.87 -0.26 2.71
CA VAL A 143 1.90 -0.86 3.60
C VAL A 143 0.79 0.13 3.86
N ARG A 144 -0.43 -0.32 3.98
CA ARG A 144 -1.61 0.55 4.06
C ARG A 144 -2.53 0.18 5.20
N PHE A 145 -3.08 1.22 5.84
CA PHE A 145 -4.38 1.10 6.50
C PHE A 145 -5.47 1.51 5.52
N VAL A 146 -6.50 0.69 5.43
CA VAL A 146 -7.73 1.00 4.70
C VAL A 146 -8.86 1.09 5.71
N PHE A 147 -9.51 2.25 5.76
CA PHE A 147 -10.61 2.52 6.68
C PHE A 147 -11.91 2.59 5.90
N ARG A 148 -12.88 1.78 6.31
CA ARG A 148 -14.22 1.78 5.73
C ARG A 148 -15.13 2.59 6.62
N PRO A 149 -15.64 3.73 6.12
CA PRO A 149 -16.63 4.50 6.86
C PRO A 149 -17.93 3.70 6.91
N GLY A 150 -18.74 4.01 7.91
CA GLY A 150 -20.14 3.59 7.95
C GLY A 150 -20.95 4.33 6.86
N ALA A 151 -22.20 4.66 7.16
CA ALA A 151 -23.10 5.32 6.21
C ALA A 151 -22.81 6.81 5.97
N GLU A 152 -21.80 7.40 6.59
CA GLU A 152 -21.48 8.81 6.51
C GLU A 152 -20.62 9.11 5.29
N ASN A 153 -21.04 10.12 4.50
CA ASN A 153 -20.26 10.64 3.39
C ASN A 153 -19.39 11.79 3.91
N VAL A 154 -18.12 11.50 4.22
CA VAL A 154 -17.11 12.44 4.70
C VAL A 154 -15.93 12.50 3.73
N ASP A 155 -15.30 13.66 3.61
CA ASP A 155 -14.18 13.85 2.67
C ASP A 155 -12.84 13.38 3.26
N HIS A 156 -12.74 13.28 4.58
CA HIS A 156 -11.55 12.80 5.30
C HIS A 156 -11.96 12.24 6.67
N ILE A 157 -11.06 11.48 7.26
CA ILE A 157 -11.20 11.00 8.63
C ILE A 157 -10.01 11.47 9.47
N GLU A 158 -10.27 11.76 10.74
CA GLU A 158 -9.27 12.05 11.75
C GLU A 158 -9.34 10.98 12.83
N LEU A 159 -8.19 10.41 13.17
CA LEU A 159 -8.06 9.41 14.22
C LEU A 159 -7.11 9.92 15.30
N ASP A 160 -7.60 10.04 16.53
CA ASP A 160 -6.75 10.31 17.69
C ASP A 160 -6.14 8.99 18.18
N ILE A 161 -4.85 8.80 17.90
CA ILE A 161 -4.08 7.63 18.34
C ILE A 161 -3.24 7.91 19.59
N GLY A 162 -3.41 9.08 20.20
CA GLY A 162 -2.66 9.55 21.37
C GLY A 162 -1.22 9.95 21.05
N ASP A 163 -0.44 10.16 22.10
CA ASP A 163 1.00 10.44 21.97
C ASP A 163 1.73 9.17 21.47
N ILE A 164 2.47 9.31 20.38
CA ILE A 164 3.26 8.24 19.75
C ILE A 164 4.77 8.49 19.84
N SER A 165 5.21 9.47 20.63
CA SER A 165 6.63 9.81 20.77
C SER A 165 7.46 8.68 21.39
N ASP A 166 6.83 7.77 22.11
CA ASP A 166 7.43 6.56 22.70
C ASP A 166 7.75 5.46 21.68
N ILE A 167 7.07 5.45 20.54
CA ILE A 167 7.18 4.42 19.50
C ILE A 167 7.60 4.96 18.14
N THR A 168 7.94 6.24 18.04
CA THR A 168 8.34 6.88 16.77
C THR A 168 9.56 7.77 16.94
N ALA A 169 10.21 8.08 15.81
CA ALA A 169 11.26 9.09 15.75
C ALA A 169 11.06 9.98 14.51
N ILE A 170 11.22 11.30 14.70
CA ILE A 170 11.23 12.27 13.61
C ILE A 170 12.67 12.57 13.25
N ILE A 171 13.05 12.32 11.99
CA ILE A 171 14.40 12.53 11.48
C ILE A 171 14.34 13.12 10.07
N SER A 172 15.47 13.62 9.55
CA SER A 172 15.52 14.05 8.14
C SER A 172 15.30 12.86 7.21
N ALA A 173 14.62 13.10 6.09
CA ALA A 173 14.38 12.06 5.07
C ALA A 173 15.70 11.47 4.56
N GLU A 174 16.73 12.29 4.33
CA GLU A 174 18.06 11.83 3.93
C GLU A 174 18.66 10.83 4.93
N LYS A 175 18.53 11.12 6.24
CA LYS A 175 19.01 10.22 7.29
C LYS A 175 18.21 8.91 7.31
N ALA A 176 16.88 8.98 7.19
CA ALA A 176 16.03 7.79 7.12
C ALA A 176 16.41 6.90 5.93
N LEU A 177 16.57 7.50 4.74
CA LEU A 177 16.89 6.79 3.50
C LEU A 177 18.34 6.28 3.44
N SER A 178 19.24 6.77 4.29
CA SER A 178 20.60 6.24 4.44
C SER A 178 20.69 5.08 5.43
N ALA A 179 19.62 4.78 6.15
CA ALA A 179 19.62 3.73 7.16
C ALA A 179 19.80 2.34 6.54
N ILE A 180 20.49 1.49 7.30
CA ILE A 180 20.60 0.06 7.02
C ILE A 180 19.91 -0.65 8.19
N VAL A 181 18.86 -1.42 7.88
CA VAL A 181 18.16 -2.25 8.86
C VAL A 181 18.73 -3.65 8.78
N GLN A 182 19.16 -4.20 9.90
CA GLN A 182 19.68 -5.56 10.01
C GLN A 182 18.93 -6.28 11.11
N ASN A 183 18.41 -7.46 10.80
CA ASN A 183 17.96 -8.39 11.80
C ASN A 183 19.21 -9.17 12.28
N GLU A 184 19.72 -8.81 13.44
CA GLU A 184 20.73 -9.63 14.10
C GLU A 184 20.06 -10.92 14.52
N ALA A 185 20.58 -12.06 14.04
CA ALA A 185 20.20 -13.34 14.61
C ALA A 185 20.55 -13.29 16.12
N PRO A 186 19.72 -13.88 17.01
CA PRO A 186 20.09 -14.02 18.41
C PRO A 186 21.48 -14.62 18.47
N ILE A 187 22.39 -13.98 19.20
CA ILE A 187 23.69 -14.59 19.52
C ILE A 187 23.32 -15.82 20.31
N GLU A 188 23.47 -16.99 19.74
CA GLU A 188 23.44 -18.25 20.51
C GLU A 188 24.68 -18.20 21.39
N ASP A 189 24.47 -17.91 22.67
CA ASP A 189 25.50 -18.04 23.70
C ASP A 189 25.91 -19.51 23.74
N GLU A 190 27.17 -19.79 23.31
CA GLU A 190 27.83 -21.11 23.46
C GLU A 190 28.15 -21.43 24.94
#